data_3ae3ebd8dfbda6ab222db3576610269c
#
_entry.id   3ae3ebd8dfbda6ab222db3576610269c
#
_cell.length_a   1.000
_cell.length_b   1.000
_cell.length_c   1.000
_cell.angle_alpha   90.00
_cell.angle_beta   90.00
_cell.angle_gamma   90.00
#
_symmetry.space_group_name_H-M   'P 1'
#
loop_
_entity.id
_entity.type
_entity.pdbx_description
1 polymer ?
#
loop_
_entity_poly.entity_id
_entity_poly.type
_entity_poly.pdbx_seq_one_letter_code
_entity_poly.pdbx_strand_id
1 'polypeptide(L)'
;MNVVECKDLTKKQGQQNALNDLSITIKENTITGLIGRNGAGKTTLLKILAGYWYETAGEVRVFNEQPFQSLFVSANVIYVDDQMSFSGRLTLADILKEANRFYPKWDAKLAERLFDYFSFQPNQIHIHLSKGKKSTFNMIIGLASRCALTMFDEPTTGMDASVRKDFYRALLKDYLAHPRTIIISSHHLEEIEDLLEDVLLIEQGKKYFHLSMDELKEYAVGLTGRTEIIEQWTANKEVIYSRQIGKDTTYCVVKRDYIPFEQAKQLGIEVSSIAASDLCVYLTRKQKGGIDDVFK
;
A
#
# COMPACT_ATOMS: atom_id res chain seq x y z
N MET A 1 -17.28 6.36 -9.49
CA MET A 1 -16.55 6.62 -10.76
C MET A 1 -15.14 6.11 -10.61
N ASN A 2 -14.44 5.69 -11.71
CA ASN A 2 -13.05 5.30 -11.61
C ASN A 2 -12.15 6.54 -11.70
N VAL A 3 -11.24 6.68 -10.75
CA VAL A 3 -10.23 7.76 -10.76
C VAL A 3 -8.97 7.31 -11.48
N VAL A 4 -8.59 6.04 -11.33
CA VAL A 4 -7.45 5.43 -12.02
C VAL A 4 -7.92 4.25 -12.83
N GLU A 5 -7.48 4.18 -14.08
CA GLU A 5 -7.66 3.03 -14.97
C GLU A 5 -6.35 2.72 -15.66
N CYS A 6 -5.88 1.49 -15.51
CA CYS A 6 -4.73 0.97 -16.24
C CYS A 6 -5.17 -0.27 -17.01
N LYS A 7 -4.75 -0.37 -18.27
CA LYS A 7 -5.01 -1.52 -19.14
C LYS A 7 -3.69 -1.98 -19.75
N ASP A 8 -3.32 -3.22 -19.42
CA ASP A 8 -2.11 -3.88 -19.90
C ASP A 8 -0.84 -3.02 -19.73
N LEU A 9 -0.82 -2.22 -18.63
CA LEU A 9 0.22 -1.25 -18.35
C LEU A 9 1.57 -1.93 -18.18
N THR A 10 2.52 -1.55 -19.01
CA THR A 10 3.90 -2.07 -18.98
C THR A 10 4.89 -0.93 -18.87
N LYS A 11 5.86 -1.05 -17.95
CA LYS A 11 6.97 -0.14 -17.81
C LYS A 11 8.30 -0.88 -17.77
N LYS A 12 9.14 -0.62 -18.75
CA LYS A 12 10.53 -1.12 -18.78
C LYS A 12 11.47 -0.14 -18.07
N GLN A 13 12.37 -0.71 -17.30
CA GLN A 13 13.52 -0.02 -16.70
C GLN A 13 14.78 -0.82 -17.07
N GLY A 14 15.56 -0.33 -18.04
CA GLY A 14 16.62 -1.11 -18.64
C GLY A 14 16.08 -2.38 -19.32
N GLN A 15 16.60 -3.53 -18.93
CA GLN A 15 16.17 -4.83 -19.47
C GLN A 15 15.04 -5.50 -18.68
N GLN A 16 14.59 -4.92 -17.58
CA GLN A 16 13.56 -5.51 -16.72
C GLN A 16 12.23 -4.77 -16.86
N ASN A 17 11.13 -5.51 -16.79
CA ASN A 17 9.80 -4.94 -16.67
C ASN A 17 9.53 -4.64 -15.20
N ALA A 18 9.50 -3.36 -14.84
CA ALA A 18 9.09 -2.91 -13.52
C ALA A 18 7.57 -3.04 -13.33
N LEU A 19 6.80 -2.87 -14.41
CA LEU A 19 5.39 -3.25 -14.52
C LEU A 19 5.23 -4.12 -15.77
N ASN A 20 4.35 -5.11 -15.72
CA ASN A 20 4.17 -6.11 -16.75
C ASN A 20 2.69 -6.49 -16.91
N ASP A 21 2.03 -5.97 -17.93
CA ASP A 21 0.62 -6.20 -18.25
C ASP A 21 -0.33 -5.93 -17.05
N LEU A 22 -0.11 -4.83 -16.33
CA LEU A 22 -0.87 -4.48 -15.15
C LEU A 22 -2.21 -3.84 -15.54
N SER A 23 -3.32 -4.52 -15.27
CA SER A 23 -4.67 -3.99 -15.47
C SER A 23 -5.39 -3.83 -14.14
N ILE A 24 -5.68 -2.57 -13.77
CA ILE A 24 -6.31 -2.19 -12.50
C ILE A 24 -7.27 -1.02 -12.67
N THR A 25 -8.18 -0.90 -11.72
CA THR A 25 -9.06 0.27 -11.57
C THR A 25 -9.12 0.68 -10.11
N ILE A 26 -9.07 1.99 -9.81
CA ILE A 26 -9.26 2.53 -8.46
C ILE A 26 -10.45 3.47 -8.48
N LYS A 27 -11.37 3.26 -7.55
CA LYS A 27 -12.60 4.05 -7.43
C LYS A 27 -12.34 5.37 -6.74
N GLU A 28 -13.23 6.34 -6.98
CA GLU A 28 -13.20 7.60 -6.24
C GLU A 28 -13.57 7.40 -4.77
N ASN A 29 -13.03 8.27 -3.92
CA ASN A 29 -13.32 8.31 -2.49
C ASN A 29 -13.07 6.97 -1.78
N THR A 30 -11.95 6.34 -2.09
CA THR A 30 -11.48 5.12 -1.43
C THR A 30 -10.06 5.30 -0.89
N ILE A 31 -9.73 4.61 0.19
CA ILE A 31 -8.35 4.43 0.64
C ILE A 31 -7.88 3.04 0.20
N THR A 32 -7.01 3.00 -0.81
CA THR A 32 -6.45 1.77 -1.38
C THR A 32 -5.04 1.51 -0.85
N GLY A 33 -4.82 0.34 -0.27
CA GLY A 33 -3.50 -0.15 0.09
C GLY A 33 -2.79 -0.76 -1.12
N LEU A 34 -1.69 -0.17 -1.56
CA LEU A 34 -0.82 -0.74 -2.60
C LEU A 34 0.28 -1.57 -1.95
N ILE A 35 0.05 -2.87 -1.88
CA ILE A 35 0.90 -3.81 -1.14
C ILE A 35 1.80 -4.61 -2.09
N GLY A 36 2.99 -4.93 -1.63
CA GLY A 36 3.95 -5.74 -2.37
C GLY A 36 5.36 -5.59 -1.81
N ARG A 37 6.21 -6.58 -2.08
CA ARG A 37 7.62 -6.57 -1.64
C ARG A 37 8.40 -5.45 -2.31
N ASN A 38 9.58 -5.15 -1.77
CA ASN A 38 10.49 -4.20 -2.41
C ASN A 38 10.85 -4.69 -3.83
N GLY A 39 10.75 -3.79 -4.80
CA GLY A 39 10.92 -4.11 -6.22
C GLY A 39 9.69 -4.69 -6.91
N ALA A 40 8.52 -4.79 -6.25
CA ALA A 40 7.29 -5.28 -6.88
C ALA A 40 6.69 -4.35 -7.96
N GLY A 41 7.13 -3.08 -8.02
CA GLY A 41 6.65 -2.11 -9.00
C GLY A 41 5.78 -0.98 -8.40
N LYS A 42 5.57 -0.95 -7.07
CA LYS A 42 4.72 0.05 -6.39
C LYS A 42 5.08 1.50 -6.75
N THR A 43 6.31 1.90 -6.46
CA THR A 43 6.83 3.25 -6.77
C THR A 43 6.74 3.57 -8.26
N THR A 44 7.00 2.59 -9.13
CA THR A 44 6.89 2.76 -10.59
C THR A 44 5.46 3.08 -11.00
N LEU A 45 4.48 2.34 -10.48
CA LEU A 45 3.07 2.61 -10.72
C LEU A 45 2.69 4.00 -10.24
N LEU A 46 2.99 4.36 -8.99
CA LEU A 46 2.64 5.66 -8.42
C LEU A 46 3.26 6.83 -9.21
N LYS A 47 4.51 6.72 -9.67
CA LYS A 47 5.16 7.75 -10.50
C LYS A 47 4.53 7.90 -11.88
N ILE A 48 4.01 6.82 -12.46
CA ILE A 48 3.24 6.91 -13.71
C ILE A 48 1.92 7.59 -13.46
N LEU A 49 1.18 7.21 -12.40
CA LEU A 49 -0.09 7.83 -12.04
C LEU A 49 0.05 9.32 -11.70
N ALA A 50 1.18 9.72 -11.11
CA ALA A 50 1.51 11.12 -10.85
C ALA A 50 1.92 11.91 -12.10
N GLY A 51 2.08 11.23 -13.24
CA GLY A 51 2.53 11.87 -14.48
C GLY A 51 4.03 12.17 -14.52
N TYR A 52 4.83 11.61 -13.61
CA TYR A 52 6.30 11.80 -13.60
C TYR A 52 6.97 10.92 -14.66
N TRP A 53 6.40 9.76 -14.94
CA TRP A 53 6.91 8.83 -15.93
C TRP A 53 5.79 8.43 -16.90
N TYR A 54 6.16 8.18 -18.15
CA TYR A 54 5.25 7.58 -19.13
C TYR A 54 5.41 6.06 -19.14
N GLU A 55 4.39 5.38 -19.57
CA GLU A 55 4.35 3.93 -19.81
C GLU A 55 5.24 3.53 -20.99
N THR A 56 5.64 2.27 -21.05
CA THR A 56 6.32 1.72 -22.24
C THR A 56 5.31 1.10 -23.23
N ALA A 57 4.22 0.54 -22.70
CA ALA A 57 3.09 -0.02 -23.47
C ALA A 57 1.84 -0.08 -22.57
N GLY A 58 0.68 -0.29 -23.19
CA GLY A 58 -0.62 -0.28 -22.52
C GLY A 58 -1.21 1.11 -22.43
N GLU A 59 -2.23 1.26 -21.60
CA GLU A 59 -2.92 2.52 -21.38
C GLU A 59 -3.01 2.84 -19.89
N VAL A 60 -2.89 4.13 -19.56
CA VAL A 60 -3.12 4.64 -18.21
C VAL A 60 -3.95 5.90 -18.27
N ARG A 61 -4.98 5.99 -17.41
CA ARG A 61 -5.81 7.17 -17.25
C ARG A 61 -5.96 7.51 -15.79
N VAL A 62 -5.85 8.79 -15.49
CA VAL A 62 -6.14 9.39 -14.19
C VAL A 62 -7.14 10.51 -14.43
N PHE A 63 -8.34 10.45 -13.82
CA PHE A 63 -9.46 11.34 -14.12
C PHE A 63 -9.83 11.37 -15.62
N ASN A 64 -9.77 10.22 -16.30
CA ASN A 64 -9.95 10.06 -17.75
C ASN A 64 -8.89 10.74 -18.64
N GLU A 65 -7.84 11.33 -18.06
CA GLU A 65 -6.73 11.97 -18.76
C GLU A 65 -5.50 11.06 -18.77
N GLN A 66 -4.66 11.16 -19.81
CA GLN A 66 -3.32 10.58 -19.76
C GLN A 66 -2.48 11.40 -18.76
N PRO A 67 -1.90 10.78 -17.72
CA PRO A 67 -1.30 11.56 -16.63
C PRO A 67 -0.01 12.29 -17.03
N PHE A 68 0.77 11.72 -17.95
CA PHE A 68 2.04 12.34 -18.37
C PHE A 68 1.80 13.66 -19.12
N GLN A 69 2.41 14.74 -18.63
CA GLN A 69 2.27 16.11 -19.15
C GLN A 69 0.84 16.70 -19.09
N SER A 70 -0.07 16.12 -18.31
CA SER A 70 -1.40 16.70 -18.09
C SER A 70 -1.35 17.75 -16.97
N LEU A 71 -1.66 18.99 -17.30
CA LEU A 71 -1.82 20.07 -16.30
C LEU A 71 -2.97 19.80 -15.36
N PHE A 72 -4.06 19.16 -15.86
CA PHE A 72 -5.20 18.81 -15.04
C PHE A 72 -4.83 17.76 -13.99
N VAL A 73 -4.11 16.70 -14.38
CA VAL A 73 -3.63 15.69 -13.44
C VAL A 73 -2.67 16.31 -12.42
N SER A 74 -1.69 17.11 -12.88
CA SER A 74 -0.72 17.76 -11.99
C SER A 74 -1.36 18.68 -10.93
N ALA A 75 -2.47 19.34 -11.27
CA ALA A 75 -3.19 20.21 -10.34
C ALA A 75 -4.09 19.44 -9.33
N ASN A 76 -4.45 18.21 -9.62
CA ASN A 76 -5.40 17.40 -8.83
C ASN A 76 -4.77 16.17 -8.17
N VAL A 77 -3.49 15.93 -8.40
CA VAL A 77 -2.74 14.79 -7.85
C VAL A 77 -1.57 15.28 -7.03
N ILE A 78 -1.34 14.65 -5.89
CA ILE A 78 -0.10 14.79 -5.14
C ILE A 78 0.52 13.41 -4.91
N TYR A 79 1.83 13.32 -5.17
CA TYR A 79 2.66 12.16 -4.88
C TYR A 79 3.68 12.52 -3.81
N VAL A 80 3.63 11.80 -2.70
CA VAL A 80 4.46 12.02 -1.51
C VAL A 80 5.32 10.79 -1.26
N ASP A 81 6.63 10.97 -1.31
CA ASP A 81 7.62 9.94 -0.98
C ASP A 81 8.73 10.48 -0.07
N ASP A 82 9.67 9.65 0.30
CA ASP A 82 10.83 10.04 1.11
C ASP A 82 11.89 10.83 0.31
N GLN A 83 11.76 10.89 -1.01
CA GLN A 83 12.61 11.66 -1.92
C GLN A 83 12.04 13.04 -2.22
N MET A 84 10.80 13.32 -1.79
CA MET A 84 10.19 14.63 -1.96
C MET A 84 11.10 15.70 -1.32
N SER A 85 11.54 16.67 -2.11
CA SER A 85 12.51 17.66 -1.70
C SER A 85 12.12 19.05 -2.19
N PHE A 86 12.58 20.05 -1.46
CA PHE A 86 12.33 21.46 -1.76
C PHE A 86 13.65 22.21 -1.90
N SER A 87 13.61 23.38 -2.51
CA SER A 87 14.81 24.23 -2.62
C SER A 87 15.43 24.47 -1.24
N GLY A 88 16.75 24.27 -1.12
CA GLY A 88 17.48 24.51 0.13
C GLY A 88 17.52 25.97 0.59
N ARG A 89 16.90 26.89 -0.16
CA ARG A 89 16.73 28.30 0.22
C ARG A 89 15.40 28.57 0.91
N LEU A 90 14.44 27.64 0.84
CA LEU A 90 13.11 27.80 1.42
C LEU A 90 13.09 27.27 2.85
N THR A 91 12.54 28.06 3.74
CA THR A 91 12.17 27.62 5.07
C THR A 91 10.91 26.75 5.02
N LEU A 92 10.60 26.02 6.09
CA LEU A 92 9.35 25.25 6.16
C LEU A 92 8.12 26.15 6.03
N ALA A 93 8.16 27.35 6.61
CA ALA A 93 7.08 28.34 6.46
C ALA A 93 6.92 28.80 5.01
N ASP A 94 8.02 29.01 4.28
CA ASP A 94 7.96 29.37 2.86
C ASP A 94 7.36 28.23 2.03
N ILE A 95 7.72 26.98 2.33
CA ILE A 95 7.16 25.81 1.64
C ILE A 95 5.65 25.71 1.84
N LEU A 96 5.15 25.89 3.08
CA LEU A 96 3.70 25.89 3.35
C LEU A 96 2.99 27.03 2.60
N LYS A 97 3.62 28.20 2.53
CA LYS A 97 3.08 29.36 1.80
C LYS A 97 3.01 29.10 0.28
N GLU A 98 4.04 28.49 -0.30
CA GLU A 98 4.04 28.15 -1.71
C GLU A 98 3.05 27.01 -2.00
N ALA A 99 2.93 26.01 -1.13
CA ALA A 99 1.92 24.95 -1.23
C ALA A 99 0.50 25.54 -1.24
N ASN A 100 0.20 26.50 -0.38
CA ASN A 100 -1.08 27.22 -0.37
C ASN A 100 -1.39 27.98 -1.69
N ARG A 101 -0.37 28.40 -2.41
CA ARG A 101 -0.53 29.05 -3.72
C ARG A 101 -0.72 28.04 -4.84
N PHE A 102 -0.08 26.87 -4.72
CA PHE A 102 -0.06 25.87 -5.76
C PHE A 102 -1.30 24.95 -5.73
N TYR A 103 -1.77 24.55 -4.53
CA TYR A 103 -2.89 23.63 -4.39
C TYR A 103 -4.22 24.37 -4.17
N PRO A 104 -5.17 24.30 -5.11
CA PRO A 104 -6.42 25.06 -5.03
C PRO A 104 -7.30 24.72 -3.80
N LYS A 105 -7.17 23.49 -3.28
CA LYS A 105 -7.94 22.99 -2.12
C LYS A 105 -7.12 22.95 -0.82
N TRP A 106 -6.00 23.66 -0.78
CA TRP A 106 -5.12 23.67 0.38
C TRP A 106 -5.83 24.06 1.68
N ASP A 107 -5.69 23.22 2.70
CA ASP A 107 -6.17 23.53 4.04
C ASP A 107 -5.06 24.11 4.92
N ALA A 108 -4.96 25.43 4.93
CA ALA A 108 -3.95 26.13 5.71
C ALA A 108 -4.07 25.87 7.23
N LYS A 109 -5.32 25.74 7.73
CA LYS A 109 -5.56 25.48 9.16
C LYS A 109 -5.13 24.07 9.56
N LEU A 110 -5.36 23.08 8.71
CA LEU A 110 -4.89 21.72 8.96
C LEU A 110 -3.36 21.68 8.94
N ALA A 111 -2.74 22.30 7.93
CA ALA A 111 -1.28 22.37 7.83
C ALA A 111 -0.64 22.99 9.06
N GLU A 112 -1.15 24.15 9.51
CA GLU A 112 -0.67 24.85 10.70
C GLU A 112 -0.81 23.99 11.96
N ARG A 113 -1.97 23.39 12.21
CA ARG A 113 -2.20 22.54 13.38
C ARG A 113 -1.29 21.31 13.40
N LEU A 114 -1.08 20.66 12.26
CA LEU A 114 -0.16 19.51 12.17
C LEU A 114 1.29 19.94 12.32
N PHE A 115 1.66 21.11 11.78
CA PHE A 115 2.98 21.69 11.92
C PHE A 115 3.34 21.94 13.40
N ASP A 116 2.41 22.54 14.14
CA ASP A 116 2.58 22.78 15.57
C ASP A 116 2.57 21.48 16.38
N TYR A 117 1.65 20.57 16.08
CA TYR A 117 1.55 19.28 16.75
C TYR A 117 2.85 18.46 16.65
N PHE A 118 3.48 18.42 15.47
CA PHE A 118 4.74 17.72 15.27
C PHE A 118 5.97 18.57 15.62
N SER A 119 5.77 19.73 16.26
CA SER A 119 6.82 20.61 16.80
C SER A 119 7.86 21.04 15.74
N PHE A 120 7.38 21.47 14.59
CA PHE A 120 8.23 22.12 13.59
C PHE A 120 8.45 23.60 13.92
N GLN A 121 9.58 24.13 13.47
CA GLN A 121 9.89 25.56 13.59
C GLN A 121 9.86 26.23 12.20
N PRO A 122 9.24 27.42 12.07
CA PRO A 122 9.07 28.09 10.77
C PRO A 122 10.35 28.31 9.98
N ASN A 123 11.45 28.58 10.69
CA ASN A 123 12.76 28.90 10.11
C ASN A 123 13.62 27.68 9.77
N GLN A 124 13.17 26.45 10.08
CA GLN A 124 13.89 25.25 9.68
C GLN A 124 13.91 25.10 8.17
N ILE A 125 14.95 24.43 7.67
CA ILE A 125 15.12 24.12 6.25
C ILE A 125 14.94 22.61 6.05
N HIS A 126 14.10 22.22 5.10
CA HIS A 126 13.68 20.84 4.88
C HIS A 126 14.87 19.88 4.72
N ILE A 127 15.89 20.24 3.93
CA ILE A 127 17.04 19.36 3.67
C ILE A 127 17.87 19.04 4.92
N HIS A 128 17.77 19.86 5.97
CA HIS A 128 18.49 19.68 7.23
C HIS A 128 17.69 18.87 8.27
N LEU A 129 16.44 18.53 7.99
CA LEU A 129 15.65 17.67 8.87
C LEU A 129 16.16 16.23 8.87
N SER A 130 15.97 15.52 9.99
CA SER A 130 16.17 14.08 10.03
C SER A 130 15.22 13.37 9.07
N LYS A 131 15.52 12.13 8.66
CA LYS A 131 14.68 11.36 7.72
C LYS A 131 13.23 11.28 8.21
N GLY A 132 12.99 10.93 9.47
CA GLY A 132 11.65 10.85 10.04
C GLY A 132 10.92 12.21 10.05
N LYS A 133 11.62 13.30 10.38
CA LYS A 133 11.04 14.66 10.32
C LYS A 133 10.73 15.08 8.88
N LYS A 134 11.57 14.72 7.89
CA LYS A 134 11.26 14.95 6.46
C LYS A 134 9.97 14.24 6.06
N SER A 135 9.88 12.95 6.35
CA SER A 135 8.69 12.15 6.06
C SER A 135 7.45 12.77 6.73
N THR A 136 7.54 13.17 8.01
CA THR A 136 6.43 13.82 8.73
C THR A 136 6.01 15.14 8.07
N PHE A 137 6.96 15.97 7.66
CA PHE A 137 6.65 17.24 6.99
C PHE A 137 6.02 17.01 5.61
N ASN A 138 6.58 16.09 4.81
CA ASN A 138 6.04 15.74 3.49
C ASN A 138 4.57 15.25 3.59
N MET A 139 4.26 14.50 4.66
CA MET A 139 2.89 14.07 4.91
C MET A 139 1.94 15.21 5.26
N ILE A 140 2.40 16.23 6.00
CA ILE A 140 1.60 17.44 6.25
C ILE A 140 1.21 18.08 4.91
N ILE A 141 2.18 18.20 3.99
CA ILE A 141 1.91 18.71 2.64
C ILE A 141 0.88 17.82 1.92
N GLY A 142 1.06 16.50 1.96
CA GLY A 142 0.13 15.54 1.33
C GLY A 142 -1.30 15.65 1.85
N LEU A 143 -1.48 15.71 3.18
CA LEU A 143 -2.79 15.83 3.80
C LEU A 143 -3.43 17.18 3.50
N ALA A 144 -2.69 18.27 3.71
CA ALA A 144 -3.22 19.62 3.57
C ALA A 144 -3.49 20.05 2.13
N SER A 145 -2.85 19.39 1.14
CA SER A 145 -3.09 19.65 -0.28
C SER A 145 -4.54 19.38 -0.71
N ARG A 146 -5.18 18.41 -0.07
CA ARG A 146 -6.54 17.94 -0.39
C ARG A 146 -6.75 17.68 -1.88
N CYS A 147 -5.69 17.22 -2.55
CA CYS A 147 -5.78 16.79 -3.93
C CYS A 147 -6.80 15.66 -4.09
N ALA A 148 -7.52 15.65 -5.20
CA ALA A 148 -8.54 14.64 -5.49
C ALA A 148 -7.97 13.22 -5.52
N LEU A 149 -6.70 13.06 -5.91
CA LEU A 149 -5.91 11.84 -5.74
C LEU A 149 -4.66 12.16 -4.93
N THR A 150 -4.54 11.57 -3.75
CA THR A 150 -3.38 11.70 -2.86
C THR A 150 -2.66 10.36 -2.79
N MET A 151 -1.39 10.33 -3.15
CA MET A 151 -0.58 9.10 -3.17
C MET A 151 0.58 9.22 -2.19
N PHE A 152 0.67 8.26 -1.28
CA PHE A 152 1.75 8.14 -0.31
C PHE A 152 2.58 6.90 -0.60
N ASP A 153 3.86 7.08 -0.94
CA ASP A 153 4.78 5.97 -1.22
C ASP A 153 5.69 5.72 -0.02
N GLU A 154 5.43 4.63 0.71
CA GLU A 154 6.13 4.24 1.94
C GLU A 154 6.27 5.43 2.94
N PRO A 155 5.17 6.12 3.28
CA PRO A 155 5.20 7.46 3.89
C PRO A 155 5.83 7.49 5.28
N THR A 156 5.83 6.37 5.99
CA THR A 156 6.25 6.30 7.40
C THR A 156 7.71 5.88 7.58
N THR A 157 8.45 5.80 6.49
CA THR A 157 9.87 5.40 6.51
C THR A 157 10.70 6.34 7.38
N GLY A 158 11.34 5.79 8.41
CA GLY A 158 12.18 6.53 9.36
C GLY A 158 11.43 7.31 10.45
N MET A 159 10.11 7.12 10.55
CA MET A 159 9.33 7.68 11.66
C MET A 159 9.34 6.79 12.89
N ASP A 160 9.26 7.43 14.04
CA ASP A 160 9.00 6.73 15.30
C ASP A 160 7.58 6.15 15.31
N ALA A 161 7.36 5.06 16.06
CA ALA A 161 6.09 4.37 16.11
C ALA A 161 4.92 5.26 16.59
N SER A 162 5.17 6.21 17.50
CA SER A 162 4.16 7.17 17.94
C SER A 162 3.76 8.14 16.83
N VAL A 163 4.73 8.74 16.15
CA VAL A 163 4.51 9.67 15.03
C VAL A 163 3.74 8.99 13.90
N ARG A 164 4.09 7.73 13.58
CA ARG A 164 3.41 6.92 12.58
C ARG A 164 1.93 6.69 12.92
N LYS A 165 1.63 6.30 14.16
CA LYS A 165 0.25 6.14 14.62
C LYS A 165 -0.54 7.44 14.54
N ASP A 166 0.05 8.55 14.95
CA ASP A 166 -0.60 9.85 14.90
C ASP A 166 -0.85 10.31 13.46
N PHE A 167 0.08 10.02 12.55
CA PHE A 167 -0.15 10.26 11.13
C PHE A 167 -1.36 9.49 10.59
N TYR A 168 -1.42 8.19 10.79
CA TYR A 168 -2.52 7.39 10.29
C TYR A 168 -3.87 7.81 10.90
N ARG A 169 -3.88 8.18 12.18
CA ARG A 169 -5.08 8.75 12.82
C ARG A 169 -5.48 10.10 12.22
N ALA A 170 -4.52 10.96 11.91
CA ALA A 170 -4.78 12.25 11.27
C ALA A 170 -5.34 12.05 9.86
N LEU A 171 -4.74 11.12 9.07
CA LEU A 171 -5.20 10.76 7.74
C LEU A 171 -6.64 10.26 7.76
N LEU A 172 -6.97 9.31 8.64
CA LEU A 172 -8.33 8.77 8.74
C LEU A 172 -9.35 9.85 9.13
N LYS A 173 -9.03 10.68 10.12
CA LYS A 173 -9.91 11.78 10.55
C LYS A 173 -10.15 12.79 9.42
N ASP A 174 -9.09 13.16 8.70
CA ASP A 174 -9.21 14.09 7.57
C ASP A 174 -9.99 13.46 6.40
N TYR A 175 -9.76 12.17 6.11
CA TYR A 175 -10.50 11.42 5.10
C TYR A 175 -11.99 11.34 5.41
N LEU A 176 -12.38 11.00 6.64
CA LEU A 176 -13.78 10.92 7.06
C LEU A 176 -14.50 12.28 6.97
N ALA A 177 -13.79 13.36 7.21
CA ALA A 177 -14.34 14.73 7.09
C ALA A 177 -14.35 15.23 5.64
N HIS A 178 -13.40 14.80 4.83
CA HIS A 178 -13.19 15.25 3.45
C HIS A 178 -12.78 14.08 2.56
N PRO A 179 -13.75 13.22 2.17
CA PRO A 179 -13.48 12.05 1.34
C PRO A 179 -12.82 12.41 0.01
N ARG A 180 -11.79 11.66 -0.34
CA ARG A 180 -11.05 11.75 -1.60
C ARG A 180 -10.34 10.42 -1.89
N THR A 181 -9.80 10.24 -3.06
CA THR A 181 -9.07 9.01 -3.38
C THR A 181 -7.66 9.08 -2.79
N ILE A 182 -7.30 8.07 -2.00
CA ILE A 182 -5.98 7.96 -1.37
C ILE A 182 -5.37 6.60 -1.72
N ILE A 183 -4.12 6.58 -2.16
CA ILE A 183 -3.35 5.35 -2.33
C ILE A 183 -2.17 5.39 -1.36
N ILE A 184 -2.02 4.35 -0.55
CA ILE A 184 -0.91 4.22 0.39
C ILE A 184 -0.10 2.98 0.01
N SER A 185 1.14 3.15 -0.44
CA SER A 185 2.02 2.00 -0.62
C SER A 185 2.66 1.60 0.70
N SER A 186 2.71 0.30 0.93
CA SER A 186 3.44 -0.26 2.07
C SER A 186 3.89 -1.70 1.77
N HIS A 187 4.91 -2.15 2.47
CA HIS A 187 5.27 -3.55 2.57
C HIS A 187 4.83 -4.16 3.93
N HIS A 188 4.21 -3.35 4.80
CA HIS A 188 3.66 -3.72 6.11
C HIS A 188 2.16 -3.42 6.15
N LEU A 189 1.33 -4.38 5.72
CA LEU A 189 -0.12 -4.20 5.68
C LEU A 189 -0.70 -3.98 7.08
N GLU A 190 -0.16 -4.66 8.10
CA GLU A 190 -0.58 -4.58 9.50
C GLU A 190 -0.57 -3.17 10.09
N GLU A 191 0.22 -2.26 9.51
CA GLU A 191 0.29 -0.88 9.98
C GLU A 191 -0.85 0.00 9.47
N ILE A 192 -1.47 -0.39 8.35
CA ILE A 192 -2.44 0.43 7.62
C ILE A 192 -3.78 -0.26 7.39
N GLU A 193 -3.93 -1.55 7.73
CA GLU A 193 -5.13 -2.34 7.40
C GLU A 193 -6.44 -1.73 7.91
N ASP A 194 -6.42 -1.09 9.08
CA ASP A 194 -7.59 -0.43 9.67
C ASP A 194 -8.04 0.85 8.92
N LEU A 195 -7.22 1.33 7.99
CA LEU A 195 -7.52 2.51 7.18
C LEU A 195 -8.11 2.15 5.82
N LEU A 196 -7.87 0.92 5.36
CA LEU A 196 -8.09 0.54 3.98
C LEU A 196 -9.50 0.07 3.72
N GLU A 197 -10.06 0.47 2.59
CA GLU A 197 -11.27 -0.09 2.02
C GLU A 197 -10.95 -1.26 1.10
N ASP A 198 -9.86 -1.16 0.33
CA ASP A 198 -9.39 -2.23 -0.55
C ASP A 198 -7.86 -2.36 -0.56
N VAL A 199 -7.39 -3.50 -1.05
CA VAL A 199 -5.97 -3.84 -1.16
C VAL A 199 -5.66 -4.30 -2.57
N LEU A 200 -4.72 -3.60 -3.21
CA LEU A 200 -4.09 -4.00 -4.45
C LEU A 200 -2.73 -4.64 -4.16
N LEU A 201 -2.62 -5.96 -4.31
CA LEU A 201 -1.36 -6.67 -4.17
C LEU A 201 -0.66 -6.79 -5.52
N ILE A 202 0.58 -6.29 -5.56
CA ILE A 202 1.44 -6.37 -6.75
C ILE A 202 2.65 -7.25 -6.45
N GLU A 203 2.95 -8.16 -7.38
CA GLU A 203 4.16 -8.97 -7.35
C GLU A 203 4.81 -9.00 -8.74
N GLN A 204 6.13 -8.75 -8.80
CA GLN A 204 6.92 -8.77 -10.04
C GLN A 204 6.30 -7.93 -11.19
N GLY A 205 5.74 -6.78 -10.84
CA GLY A 205 5.10 -5.86 -11.79
C GLY A 205 3.71 -6.26 -12.26
N LYS A 206 3.13 -7.34 -11.72
CA LYS A 206 1.79 -7.85 -12.08
C LYS A 206 0.82 -7.68 -10.91
N LYS A 207 -0.46 -7.50 -11.24
CA LYS A 207 -1.53 -7.60 -10.25
C LYS A 207 -1.66 -9.04 -9.79
N TYR A 208 -1.49 -9.28 -8.50
CA TYR A 208 -1.84 -10.57 -7.91
C TYR A 208 -3.34 -10.63 -7.63
N PHE A 209 -3.87 -9.65 -6.90
CA PHE A 209 -5.30 -9.40 -6.72
C PHE A 209 -5.59 -7.92 -6.46
N HIS A 210 -6.87 -7.56 -6.53
CA HIS A 210 -7.41 -6.31 -6.03
C HIS A 210 -8.74 -6.65 -5.35
N LEU A 211 -8.78 -6.62 -4.02
CA LEU A 211 -9.89 -7.08 -3.18
C LEU A 211 -10.24 -6.02 -2.14
N SER A 212 -11.51 -5.97 -1.74
CA SER A 212 -11.91 -5.25 -0.53
C SER A 212 -11.27 -5.89 0.71
N MET A 213 -11.13 -5.13 1.79
CA MET A 213 -10.61 -5.68 3.05
C MET A 213 -11.47 -6.83 3.58
N ASP A 214 -12.78 -6.80 3.37
CA ASP A 214 -13.68 -7.89 3.79
C ASP A 214 -13.45 -9.15 2.94
N GLU A 215 -13.33 -9.01 1.61
CA GLU A 215 -12.98 -10.13 0.72
C GLU A 215 -11.60 -10.72 1.06
N LEU A 216 -10.63 -9.87 1.40
CA LEU A 216 -9.29 -10.31 1.78
C LEU A 216 -9.29 -11.11 3.08
N LYS A 217 -10.05 -10.69 4.10
CA LYS A 217 -10.20 -11.40 5.37
C LYS A 217 -10.90 -12.76 5.19
N GLU A 218 -11.73 -12.89 4.16
CA GLU A 218 -12.42 -14.13 3.82
C GLU A 218 -11.71 -14.98 2.75
N TYR A 219 -10.60 -14.50 2.20
CA TYR A 219 -9.91 -15.16 1.08
C TYR A 219 -9.36 -16.55 1.43
N ALA A 220 -8.81 -16.71 2.63
CA ALA A 220 -8.16 -17.95 3.06
C ALA A 220 -8.37 -18.24 4.54
N VAL A 221 -8.13 -19.48 4.92
CA VAL A 221 -8.17 -19.95 6.32
C VAL A 221 -6.95 -20.77 6.67
N GLY A 222 -6.56 -20.71 7.94
CA GLY A 222 -5.55 -21.58 8.54
C GLY A 222 -6.16 -22.89 9.01
N LEU A 223 -5.50 -23.99 8.72
CA LEU A 223 -5.85 -25.33 9.18
C LEU A 223 -4.71 -25.86 10.02
N THR A 224 -5.01 -26.30 11.25
CA THR A 224 -4.03 -26.93 12.15
C THR A 224 -4.54 -28.32 12.54
N GLY A 225 -3.71 -29.34 12.41
CA GLY A 225 -4.06 -30.71 12.76
C GLY A 225 -2.90 -31.69 12.58
N ARG A 226 -3.19 -32.99 12.77
CA ARG A 226 -2.17 -34.03 12.51
C ARG A 226 -1.71 -33.98 11.06
N THR A 227 -0.42 -34.13 10.86
CA THR A 227 0.21 -34.01 9.52
C THR A 227 -0.48 -34.91 8.49
N GLU A 228 -0.68 -36.19 8.78
CA GLU A 228 -1.33 -37.14 7.88
C GLU A 228 -2.75 -36.72 7.49
N ILE A 229 -3.53 -36.19 8.45
CA ILE A 229 -4.91 -35.77 8.22
C ILE A 229 -4.92 -34.50 7.34
N ILE A 230 -4.05 -33.53 7.63
CA ILE A 230 -3.92 -32.30 6.85
C ILE A 230 -3.49 -32.61 5.43
N GLU A 231 -2.51 -33.48 5.22
CA GLU A 231 -2.05 -33.88 3.87
C GLU A 231 -3.16 -34.55 3.07
N GLN A 232 -3.88 -35.49 3.66
CA GLN A 232 -5.04 -36.13 3.00
C GLN A 232 -6.15 -35.12 2.69
N TRP A 233 -6.47 -34.23 3.64
CA TRP A 233 -7.51 -33.21 3.47
C TRP A 233 -7.17 -32.19 2.38
N THR A 234 -5.89 -31.85 2.21
CA THR A 234 -5.42 -30.83 1.26
C THR A 234 -4.92 -31.38 -0.07
N ALA A 235 -4.91 -32.71 -0.26
CA ALA A 235 -4.36 -33.38 -1.44
C ALA A 235 -4.91 -32.84 -2.77
N ASN A 236 -6.18 -32.40 -2.81
CA ASN A 236 -6.83 -31.83 -3.99
C ASN A 236 -7.14 -30.32 -3.87
N LYS A 237 -6.47 -29.61 -2.97
CA LYS A 237 -6.68 -28.18 -2.73
C LYS A 237 -5.41 -27.40 -2.99
N GLU A 238 -5.57 -26.16 -3.42
CA GLU A 238 -4.46 -25.23 -3.55
C GLU A 238 -3.98 -24.81 -2.15
N VAL A 239 -2.80 -25.28 -1.76
CA VAL A 239 -2.15 -24.90 -0.50
C VAL A 239 -1.30 -23.66 -0.73
N ILE A 240 -1.69 -22.55 -0.10
CA ILE A 240 -0.99 -21.26 -0.18
C ILE A 240 0.31 -21.30 0.64
N TYR A 241 0.23 -21.91 1.83
CA TYR A 241 1.36 -22.01 2.76
C TYR A 241 1.24 -23.27 3.59
N SER A 242 2.36 -23.92 3.92
CA SER A 242 2.40 -25.03 4.87
C SER A 242 3.65 -24.96 5.73
N ARG A 243 3.49 -25.31 7.01
CA ARG A 243 4.57 -25.39 7.98
C ARG A 243 4.28 -26.50 8.99
N GLN A 244 5.28 -27.34 9.23
CA GLN A 244 5.23 -28.32 10.31
C GLN A 244 5.43 -27.63 11.67
N ILE A 245 4.57 -27.93 12.63
CA ILE A 245 4.65 -27.44 14.01
C ILE A 245 4.87 -28.65 14.92
N GLY A 246 6.10 -28.87 15.37
CA GLY A 246 6.45 -30.05 16.16
C GLY A 246 6.58 -31.33 15.32
N LYS A 247 6.41 -32.52 15.94
CA LYS A 247 6.67 -33.81 15.29
C LYS A 247 5.53 -34.26 14.37
N ASP A 248 4.27 -34.06 14.78
CA ASP A 248 3.10 -34.68 14.11
C ASP A 248 1.99 -33.69 13.80
N THR A 249 2.27 -32.40 13.86
CA THR A 249 1.27 -31.34 13.64
C THR A 249 1.72 -30.43 12.50
N THR A 250 0.81 -30.18 11.57
CA THR A 250 1.00 -29.27 10.44
C THR A 250 0.00 -28.13 10.50
N TYR A 251 0.48 -26.93 10.25
CA TYR A 251 -0.32 -25.75 9.94
C TYR A 251 -0.26 -25.52 8.44
N CYS A 252 -1.39 -25.33 7.79
CA CYS A 252 -1.43 -24.93 6.40
C CYS A 252 -2.50 -23.86 6.16
N VAL A 253 -2.31 -23.10 5.09
CA VAL A 253 -3.21 -22.06 4.63
C VAL A 253 -3.77 -22.48 3.28
N VAL A 254 -5.08 -22.45 3.16
CA VAL A 254 -5.80 -22.80 1.93
C VAL A 254 -6.87 -21.76 1.63
N LYS A 255 -7.28 -21.63 0.36
CA LYS A 255 -8.43 -20.79 0.01
C LYS A 255 -9.67 -21.26 0.76
N ARG A 256 -10.46 -20.29 1.24
CA ARG A 256 -11.69 -20.58 2.02
C ARG A 256 -12.77 -21.27 1.20
N ASP A 257 -12.79 -21.07 -0.11
CA ASP A 257 -13.74 -21.67 -1.02
C ASP A 257 -13.72 -23.21 -0.88
N TYR A 258 -14.83 -23.79 -0.42
CA TYR A 258 -15.03 -25.24 -0.28
C TYR A 258 -14.47 -25.94 0.97
N ILE A 259 -14.40 -25.24 2.11
CA ILE A 259 -14.08 -25.93 3.36
C ILE A 259 -15.37 -26.27 4.09
N PRO A 260 -15.76 -27.56 4.15
CA PRO A 260 -16.83 -27.99 5.01
C PRO A 260 -16.33 -28.00 6.47
N PHE A 261 -16.57 -26.89 7.17
CA PHE A 261 -16.09 -26.65 8.54
C PHE A 261 -16.50 -27.77 9.52
N GLU A 262 -17.70 -28.30 9.40
CA GLU A 262 -18.20 -29.40 10.23
C GLU A 262 -17.37 -30.68 10.05
N GLN A 263 -17.00 -31.01 8.81
CA GLN A 263 -16.17 -32.17 8.54
C GLN A 263 -14.74 -31.99 9.01
N ALA A 264 -14.19 -30.78 8.84
CA ALA A 264 -12.85 -30.45 9.35
C ALA A 264 -12.78 -30.66 10.87
N LYS A 265 -13.79 -30.19 11.60
CA LYS A 265 -13.89 -30.33 13.05
C LYS A 265 -14.00 -31.78 13.49
N GLN A 266 -14.79 -32.62 12.77
CA GLN A 266 -14.93 -34.06 13.05
C GLN A 266 -13.61 -34.80 12.87
N LEU A 267 -12.73 -34.36 11.97
CA LEU A 267 -11.39 -34.93 11.75
C LEU A 267 -10.33 -34.37 12.71
N GLY A 268 -10.72 -33.53 13.65
CA GLY A 268 -9.79 -32.90 14.59
C GLY A 268 -8.92 -31.83 13.95
N ILE A 269 -9.37 -31.21 12.84
CA ILE A 269 -8.72 -30.07 12.21
C ILE A 269 -9.29 -28.79 12.83
N GLU A 270 -8.41 -28.00 13.43
CA GLU A 270 -8.73 -26.66 13.90
C GLU A 270 -8.68 -25.67 12.73
N VAL A 271 -9.76 -24.90 12.56
CA VAL A 271 -9.84 -23.86 11.52
C VAL A 271 -9.73 -22.49 12.18
N SER A 272 -8.81 -21.67 11.70
CA SER A 272 -8.55 -20.32 12.22
C SER A 272 -8.61 -19.27 11.11
N SER A 273 -8.93 -18.04 11.48
CA SER A 273 -8.75 -16.88 10.58
C SER A 273 -7.26 -16.58 10.41
N ILE A 274 -6.93 -15.93 9.29
CA ILE A 274 -5.56 -15.49 8.98
C ILE A 274 -5.56 -13.97 8.97
N ALA A 275 -4.52 -13.37 9.55
CA ALA A 275 -4.32 -11.94 9.41
C ALA A 275 -4.07 -11.58 7.92
N ALA A 276 -4.66 -10.49 7.45
CA ALA A 276 -4.51 -10.05 6.07
C ALA A 276 -3.03 -9.82 5.68
N SER A 277 -2.23 -9.33 6.62
CA SER A 277 -0.79 -9.16 6.48
C SER A 277 -0.06 -10.48 6.24
N ASP A 278 -0.34 -11.50 7.06
CA ASP A 278 0.27 -12.83 6.91
C ASP A 278 -0.12 -13.47 5.58
N LEU A 279 -1.38 -13.32 5.17
CA LEU A 279 -1.85 -13.80 3.89
C LEU A 279 -1.07 -13.18 2.72
N CYS A 280 -0.89 -11.86 2.71
CA CYS A 280 -0.10 -11.19 1.68
C CYS A 280 1.35 -11.68 1.64
N VAL A 281 1.95 -11.94 2.81
CA VAL A 281 3.31 -12.52 2.91
C VAL A 281 3.34 -13.93 2.32
N TYR A 282 2.38 -14.79 2.66
CA TYR A 282 2.33 -16.17 2.14
C TYR A 282 2.13 -16.22 0.63
N LEU A 283 1.26 -15.36 0.10
CA LEU A 283 0.98 -15.27 -1.34
C LEU A 283 2.18 -14.75 -2.15
N THR A 284 3.02 -13.90 -1.56
CA THR A 284 4.20 -13.32 -2.25
C THR A 284 5.53 -14.02 -1.90
N ARG A 285 5.47 -15.11 -1.14
CA ARG A 285 6.66 -15.89 -0.79
C ARG A 285 7.19 -16.63 -1.99
N LYS A 286 8.49 -16.47 -2.29
CA LYS A 286 9.14 -17.31 -3.32
C LYS A 286 9.08 -18.78 -2.88
N GLN A 287 8.55 -19.65 -3.73
CA GLN A 287 8.37 -21.09 -3.48
C GLN A 287 9.68 -21.90 -3.32
N LYS A 288 10.85 -21.31 -3.46
CA LYS A 288 12.13 -22.00 -3.30
C LYS A 288 12.67 -21.81 -1.89
N GLY A 289 12.53 -22.85 -1.07
CA GLY A 289 13.22 -23.04 0.19
C GLY A 289 12.96 -21.98 1.28
N GLY A 290 12.57 -22.37 2.48
CA GLY A 290 12.58 -21.47 3.65
C GLY A 290 14.00 -21.22 4.13
N ILE A 291 14.18 -20.27 5.07
CA ILE A 291 15.46 -20.07 5.75
C ILE A 291 15.99 -21.37 6.37
N ASP A 292 15.08 -22.25 6.78
CA ASP A 292 15.40 -23.57 7.34
C ASP A 292 16.14 -24.49 6.37
N ASP A 293 15.96 -24.31 5.05
CA ASP A 293 16.68 -25.08 4.03
C ASP A 293 18.13 -24.64 3.84
N VAL A 294 18.48 -23.43 4.32
CA VAL A 294 19.86 -22.91 4.32
C VAL A 294 20.69 -23.59 5.39
N PHE A 295 20.06 -24.15 6.42
CA PHE A 295 20.71 -24.79 7.56
C PHE A 295 20.63 -26.32 7.54
N LYS A 296 20.11 -26.90 6.46
CA LYS A 296 20.16 -28.34 6.15
C LYS A 296 21.42 -28.65 5.32
#